data_9729818310f5c68f38c63d1940c40da8
#
_entry.id   9729818310f5c68f38c63d1940c40da8
#
_cell.length_a   1.000
_cell.length_b   1.000
_cell.length_c   1.000
_cell.angle_alpha   90.00
_cell.angle_beta   90.00
_cell.angle_gamma   90.00
#
_symmetry.space_group_name_H-M   'P 1'
#
loop_
_entity.id
_entity.type
_entity.pdbx_description
1 polymer ?
#
loop_
_entity_poly.entity_id
_entity_poly.type
_entity_poly.pdbx_seq_one_letter_code
_entity_poly.pdbx_strand_id
1 'polypeptide(L)'
;MADGVWAGLRGPVQIAYAVDDVERAAEWWADRGVGPFFVRHHIEVENSRVRGAPAAFDFSAALGQWGEVMVELLCEHHHDDERVGPPVGVHHLAFFVDDVAASQRRLVEHGWTEALYAELASSPFALHDATHELGHLIEIYNEDTRRAGLFELVRNSSLDWDGSDAIRML
;
A
#
# COMPACT_ATOMS: atom_id res chain seq x y z
N MET A 1 -14.82 4.37 -23.64
CA MET A 1 -14.44 4.34 -22.20
C MET A 1 -12.97 3.92 -21.97
N ALA A 2 -12.13 4.04 -23.00
CA ALA A 2 -10.70 3.75 -22.90
C ALA A 2 -9.87 4.85 -22.17
N ASP A 3 -10.44 6.01 -21.91
CA ASP A 3 -9.74 7.21 -21.44
C ASP A 3 -10.16 7.65 -20.02
N GLY A 4 -10.92 6.84 -19.30
CA GLY A 4 -11.32 7.16 -17.92
C GLY A 4 -10.19 7.01 -16.91
N VAL A 5 -10.31 7.66 -15.74
CA VAL A 5 -9.31 7.62 -14.65
C VAL A 5 -8.91 6.18 -14.24
N TRP A 6 -9.83 5.24 -14.31
CA TRP A 6 -9.62 3.82 -14.00
C TRP A 6 -8.98 2.99 -15.12
N ALA A 7 -8.76 3.58 -16.30
CA ALA A 7 -8.21 2.84 -17.43
C ALA A 7 -6.80 2.30 -17.11
N GLY A 8 -6.59 1.00 -17.30
CA GLY A 8 -5.31 0.33 -17.05
C GLY A 8 -5.00 0.01 -15.58
N LEU A 9 -5.88 0.36 -14.63
CA LEU A 9 -5.76 -0.04 -13.24
C LEU A 9 -6.38 -1.44 -13.07
N ARG A 10 -5.57 -2.41 -12.62
CA ARG A 10 -5.99 -3.79 -12.34
C ARG A 10 -6.06 -4.00 -10.83
N GLY A 11 -7.24 -4.28 -10.30
CA GLY A 11 -7.50 -4.48 -8.87
C GLY A 11 -8.85 -3.91 -8.42
N PRO A 12 -8.96 -3.50 -7.13
CA PRO A 12 -7.87 -3.36 -6.16
C PRO A 12 -7.25 -4.70 -5.75
N VAL A 13 -5.94 -4.70 -5.62
CA VAL A 13 -5.16 -5.88 -5.20
C VAL A 13 -4.76 -5.82 -3.73
N GLN A 14 -4.81 -4.61 -3.14
CA GLN A 14 -4.47 -4.36 -1.75
C GLN A 14 -5.37 -3.26 -1.16
N ILE A 15 -5.71 -3.40 0.11
CA ILE A 15 -6.38 -2.37 0.92
C ILE A 15 -5.45 -2.05 2.10
N ALA A 16 -5.02 -0.80 2.21
CA ALA A 16 -4.20 -0.34 3.31
C ALA A 16 -5.02 0.41 4.36
N TYR A 17 -4.76 0.12 5.62
CA TYR A 17 -5.32 0.83 6.76
C TYR A 17 -4.21 1.58 7.51
N ALA A 18 -4.44 2.87 7.78
CA ALA A 18 -3.57 3.65 8.65
C ALA A 18 -3.73 3.17 10.11
N VAL A 19 -2.59 2.85 10.74
CA VAL A 19 -2.53 2.39 12.14
C VAL A 19 -1.38 3.07 12.88
N ASP A 20 -1.48 3.14 14.20
CA ASP A 20 -0.40 3.70 15.04
C ASP A 20 0.69 2.68 15.37
N ASP A 21 0.36 1.36 15.31
CA ASP A 21 1.23 0.26 15.66
C ASP A 21 0.85 -0.96 14.82
N VAL A 22 1.75 -1.36 13.93
CA VAL A 22 1.49 -2.41 12.94
C VAL A 22 1.37 -3.80 13.57
N GLU A 23 2.16 -4.10 14.61
CA GLU A 23 2.10 -5.41 15.29
C GLU A 23 0.81 -5.54 16.08
N ARG A 24 0.47 -4.56 16.91
CA ARG A 24 -0.78 -4.55 17.67
C ARG A 24 -2.01 -4.61 16.76
N ALA A 25 -1.98 -3.91 15.64
CA ALA A 25 -3.05 -3.98 14.66
C ALA A 25 -3.11 -5.37 14.01
N ALA A 26 -1.96 -5.96 13.63
CA ALA A 26 -1.90 -7.30 13.06
C ALA A 26 -2.41 -8.38 14.03
N GLU A 27 -2.06 -8.29 15.32
CA GLU A 27 -2.62 -9.16 16.37
C GLU A 27 -4.14 -9.05 16.45
N TRP A 28 -4.67 -7.81 16.41
CA TRP A 28 -6.11 -7.58 16.42
C TRP A 28 -6.85 -8.24 15.24
N TRP A 29 -6.24 -8.19 14.03
CA TRP A 29 -6.77 -8.85 12.85
C TRP A 29 -6.64 -10.38 12.94
N ALA A 30 -5.51 -10.86 13.45
CA ALA A 30 -5.23 -12.30 13.62
C ALA A 30 -6.21 -12.97 14.58
N ASP A 31 -6.54 -12.32 15.71
CA ASP A 31 -7.58 -12.77 16.65
C ASP A 31 -8.96 -12.92 16.01
N ARG A 32 -9.16 -12.36 14.81
CA ARG A 32 -10.40 -12.39 14.03
C ARG A 32 -10.31 -13.27 12.78
N GLY A 33 -9.22 -14.06 12.70
CA GLY A 33 -9.06 -15.07 11.65
C GLY A 33 -8.49 -14.53 10.33
N VAL A 34 -7.85 -13.37 10.34
CA VAL A 34 -7.14 -12.81 9.19
C VAL A 34 -5.63 -12.82 9.46
N GLY A 35 -4.87 -13.58 8.67
CA GLY A 35 -3.42 -13.69 8.85
C GLY A 35 -2.85 -14.95 8.19
N PRO A 36 -1.58 -15.30 8.45
CA PRO A 36 -0.63 -14.54 9.29
C PRO A 36 -0.23 -13.21 8.66
N PHE A 37 0.33 -12.30 9.48
CA PHE A 37 0.85 -11.03 9.00
C PHE A 37 2.37 -11.03 8.91
N PHE A 38 2.90 -10.51 7.82
CA PHE A 38 4.31 -10.30 7.58
C PHE A 38 4.68 -8.84 7.88
N VAL A 39 5.51 -8.62 8.90
CA VAL A 39 5.84 -7.29 9.42
C VAL A 39 7.22 -6.86 8.96
N ARG A 40 7.33 -5.62 8.56
CA ARG A 40 8.58 -4.92 8.32
C ARG A 40 8.53 -3.52 8.90
N HIS A 41 9.49 -3.22 9.77
CA HIS A 41 9.65 -1.90 10.38
C HIS A 41 10.58 -1.04 9.55
N HIS A 42 10.33 0.28 9.57
CA HIS A 42 11.18 1.30 8.97
C HIS A 42 11.63 0.93 7.55
N ILE A 43 10.65 0.86 6.64
CA ILE A 43 10.88 0.48 5.25
C ILE A 43 11.59 1.64 4.54
N GLU A 44 12.86 1.46 4.24
CA GLU A 44 13.64 2.44 3.48
C GLU A 44 13.21 2.43 2.01
N VAL A 45 12.93 3.62 1.49
CA VAL A 45 12.60 3.87 0.09
C VAL A 45 13.61 4.80 -0.55
N GLU A 46 13.75 4.69 -1.85
CA GLU A 46 14.69 5.48 -2.66
C GLU A 46 13.93 6.50 -3.51
N ASN A 47 14.62 7.55 -3.94
CA ASN A 47 14.10 8.54 -4.88
C ASN A 47 12.73 9.13 -4.49
N SER A 48 12.46 9.23 -3.17
CA SER A 48 11.16 9.65 -2.67
C SER A 48 10.92 11.15 -2.79
N ARG A 49 9.68 11.49 -3.11
CA ARG A 49 9.15 12.85 -3.10
C ARG A 49 7.72 12.86 -2.58
N VAL A 50 7.43 13.80 -1.73
CA VAL A 50 6.11 14.04 -1.17
C VAL A 50 5.55 15.31 -1.79
N ARG A 51 4.36 15.23 -2.37
CA ARG A 51 3.69 16.34 -3.07
C ARG A 51 4.60 17.07 -4.07
N GLY A 52 5.39 16.28 -4.83
CA GLY A 52 6.31 16.76 -5.85
C GLY A 52 7.65 17.28 -5.34
N ALA A 53 7.88 17.42 -4.03
CA ALA A 53 9.13 17.85 -3.45
C ALA A 53 9.95 16.67 -2.93
N PRO A 54 11.30 16.63 -3.15
CA PRO A 54 12.14 15.58 -2.56
C PRO A 54 12.00 15.60 -1.03
N ALA A 55 11.65 14.44 -0.45
CA ALA A 55 11.48 14.26 0.98
C ALA A 55 11.75 12.81 1.35
N ALA A 56 12.28 12.56 2.54
CA ALA A 56 12.33 11.22 3.09
C ALA A 56 10.91 10.73 3.39
N PHE A 57 10.70 9.41 3.23
CA PHE A 57 9.47 8.76 3.62
C PHE A 57 9.82 7.50 4.42
N ASP A 58 9.40 7.45 5.66
CA ASP A 58 9.63 6.34 6.59
C ASP A 58 8.29 5.78 7.07
N PHE A 59 8.13 4.47 6.94
CA PHE A 59 6.91 3.79 7.35
C PHE A 59 7.20 2.34 7.76
N SER A 60 6.30 1.77 8.54
CA SER A 60 6.25 0.34 8.83
C SER A 60 4.98 -0.26 8.25
N ALA A 61 5.04 -1.53 7.86
CA ALA A 61 3.88 -2.23 7.31
C ALA A 61 3.76 -3.66 7.86
N ALA A 62 2.53 -4.14 7.96
CA ALA A 62 2.20 -5.53 8.18
C ALA A 62 1.24 -5.99 7.08
N LEU A 63 1.58 -7.09 6.39
CA LEU A 63 0.87 -7.60 5.23
C LEU A 63 0.21 -8.93 5.55
N GLY A 64 -1.10 -9.02 5.37
CA GLY A 64 -1.90 -10.24 5.56
C GLY A 64 -2.88 -10.43 4.40
N GLN A 65 -3.55 -11.57 4.36
CA GLN A 65 -4.54 -11.88 3.32
C GLN A 65 -5.95 -11.90 3.90
N TRP A 66 -6.86 -11.16 3.29
CA TRP A 66 -8.28 -11.15 3.62
C TRP A 66 -9.12 -11.51 2.40
N GLY A 67 -9.52 -12.78 2.30
CA GLY A 67 -10.17 -13.29 1.10
C GLY A 67 -9.24 -13.19 -0.11
N GLU A 68 -9.67 -12.51 -1.15
CA GLU A 68 -8.90 -12.35 -2.40
C GLU A 68 -8.02 -11.08 -2.40
N VAL A 69 -8.04 -10.28 -1.35
CA VAL A 69 -7.34 -8.99 -1.29
C VAL A 69 -6.26 -9.02 -0.20
N MET A 70 -5.09 -8.50 -0.50
CA MET A 70 -4.07 -8.26 0.51
C MET A 70 -4.49 -7.10 1.42
N VAL A 71 -4.35 -7.27 2.73
CA VAL A 71 -4.48 -6.18 3.71
C VAL A 71 -3.09 -5.69 4.08
N GLU A 72 -2.91 -4.40 4.02
CA GLU A 72 -1.75 -3.72 4.59
C GLU A 72 -2.18 -2.90 5.81
N LEU A 73 -1.44 -3.04 6.90
CA LEU A 73 -1.54 -2.18 8.07
C LEU A 73 -0.30 -1.27 8.03
N LEU A 74 -0.50 0.02 7.85
CA LEU A 74 0.57 0.97 7.56
C LEU A 74 0.67 2.03 8.66
N CYS A 75 1.88 2.20 9.20
CA CYS A 75 2.23 3.25 10.15
C CYS A 75 3.24 4.19 9.51
N GLU A 76 2.87 5.43 9.22
CA GLU A 76 3.79 6.48 8.81
C GLU A 76 4.53 7.05 10.02
N HIS A 77 5.88 7.14 9.95
CA HIS A 77 6.73 7.67 11.02
C HIS A 77 7.06 9.16 10.81
N HIS A 78 6.07 9.96 10.47
CA HIS A 78 6.19 11.39 10.22
C HIS A 78 5.34 12.19 11.20
N HIS A 79 5.64 13.50 11.33
CA HIS A 79 4.78 14.43 12.05
C HIS A 79 3.43 14.59 11.32
N ASP A 80 2.39 14.96 12.04
CA ASP A 80 1.02 15.01 11.49
C ASP A 80 0.86 15.90 10.25
N ASP A 81 1.62 16.98 10.16
CA ASP A 81 1.65 17.91 9.02
C ASP A 81 2.43 17.39 7.80
N GLU A 82 3.22 16.33 7.98
CA GLU A 82 4.02 15.68 6.94
C GLU A 82 3.39 14.38 6.43
N ARG A 83 2.28 13.94 7.01
CA ARG A 83 1.60 12.72 6.60
C ARG A 83 1.18 12.77 5.13
N VAL A 84 1.32 11.62 4.47
CA VAL A 84 0.93 11.45 3.06
C VAL A 84 -0.56 11.16 2.94
N GLY A 85 -1.08 10.27 3.78
CA GLY A 85 -2.47 9.83 3.73
C GLY A 85 -3.30 10.15 4.97
N PRO A 86 -4.55 9.68 4.99
CA PRO A 86 -5.41 9.78 6.15
C PRO A 86 -4.77 9.15 7.40
N PRO A 87 -4.89 9.78 8.59
CA PRO A 87 -4.26 9.26 9.80
C PRO A 87 -5.01 8.06 10.40
N VAL A 88 -6.24 7.82 9.97
CA VAL A 88 -7.13 6.77 10.47
C VAL A 88 -8.01 6.24 9.35
N GLY A 89 -8.29 4.95 9.36
CA GLY A 89 -9.17 4.28 8.40
C GLY A 89 -8.45 3.81 7.16
N VAL A 90 -9.14 3.77 6.03
CA VAL A 90 -8.52 3.34 4.77
C VAL A 90 -7.53 4.40 4.32
N HIS A 91 -6.25 4.01 4.25
CA HIS A 91 -5.16 4.86 3.79
C HIS A 91 -5.14 4.92 2.26
N HIS A 92 -5.11 3.77 1.61
CA HIS A 92 -5.14 3.67 0.16
C HIS A 92 -5.74 2.34 -0.32
N LEU A 93 -6.15 2.33 -1.58
CA LEU A 93 -6.35 1.13 -2.38
C LEU A 93 -5.25 1.04 -3.43
N ALA A 94 -4.65 -0.15 -3.60
CA ALA A 94 -3.57 -0.35 -4.55
C ALA A 94 -3.98 -1.13 -5.79
N PHE A 95 -3.38 -0.76 -6.92
CA PHE A 95 -3.66 -1.30 -8.24
C PHE A 95 -2.37 -1.63 -8.98
N PHE A 96 -2.35 -2.76 -9.69
CA PHE A 96 -1.30 -3.03 -10.66
C PHE A 96 -1.51 -2.22 -11.94
N VAL A 97 -0.42 -1.72 -12.48
CA VAL A 97 -0.37 -1.01 -13.77
C VAL A 97 0.78 -1.54 -14.62
N ASP A 98 0.68 -1.38 -15.93
CA ASP A 98 1.76 -1.79 -16.84
C ASP A 98 2.90 -0.74 -16.89
N ASP A 99 2.56 0.55 -16.74
CA ASP A 99 3.49 1.68 -16.75
C ASP A 99 3.07 2.69 -15.68
N VAL A 100 3.86 2.78 -14.60
CA VAL A 100 3.61 3.70 -13.49
C VAL A 100 3.62 5.14 -13.98
N ALA A 101 4.59 5.55 -14.80
CA ALA A 101 4.72 6.94 -15.24
C ALA A 101 3.55 7.37 -16.15
N ALA A 102 3.10 6.48 -17.04
CA ALA A 102 1.92 6.76 -17.87
C ALA A 102 0.63 6.83 -17.04
N SER A 103 0.50 5.93 -16.06
CA SER A 103 -0.65 5.92 -15.15
C SER A 103 -0.68 7.14 -14.24
N GLN A 104 0.46 7.57 -13.69
CA GLN A 104 0.56 8.82 -12.93
C GLN A 104 0.07 10.03 -13.73
N ARG A 105 0.54 10.19 -14.98
CA ARG A 105 0.08 11.30 -15.84
C ARG A 105 -1.42 11.30 -15.99
N ARG A 106 -2.02 10.13 -16.25
CA ARG A 106 -3.49 9.99 -16.37
C ARG A 106 -4.22 10.38 -15.10
N LEU A 107 -3.76 9.89 -13.93
CA LEU A 107 -4.38 10.23 -12.63
C LEU A 107 -4.33 11.75 -12.38
N VAL A 108 -3.18 12.38 -12.65
CA VAL A 108 -3.01 13.84 -12.53
C VAL A 108 -3.92 14.61 -13.50
N GLU A 109 -4.04 14.18 -14.76
CA GLU A 109 -4.95 14.77 -15.76
C GLU A 109 -6.42 14.71 -15.32
N HIS A 110 -6.79 13.73 -14.49
CA HIS A 110 -8.12 13.59 -13.89
C HIS A 110 -8.27 14.27 -12.53
N GLY A 111 -7.26 15.02 -12.07
CA GLY A 111 -7.33 15.83 -10.86
C GLY A 111 -6.75 15.15 -9.61
N TRP A 112 -6.30 13.91 -9.68
CA TRP A 112 -5.68 13.21 -8.55
C TRP A 112 -4.18 13.45 -8.52
N THR A 113 -3.76 14.44 -7.73
CA THR A 113 -2.37 14.86 -7.65
C THR A 113 -1.49 13.83 -6.96
N GLU A 114 -0.18 13.82 -7.28
CA GLU A 114 0.79 12.97 -6.61
C GLU A 114 0.92 13.35 -5.12
N ALA A 115 0.58 12.43 -4.22
CA ALA A 115 0.82 12.56 -2.78
C ALA A 115 2.20 12.03 -2.40
N LEU A 116 2.61 10.89 -2.97
CA LEU A 116 3.92 10.27 -2.79
C LEU A 116 4.35 9.61 -4.09
N TYR A 117 5.63 9.73 -4.42
CA TYR A 117 6.35 8.82 -5.31
C TYR A 117 7.56 8.28 -4.57
N ALA A 118 7.85 6.99 -4.72
CA ALA A 118 9.07 6.39 -4.21
C ALA A 118 9.43 5.12 -4.98
N GLU A 119 10.62 4.61 -4.71
CA GLU A 119 11.09 3.35 -5.23
C GLU A 119 11.46 2.41 -4.07
N LEU A 120 11.08 1.16 -4.18
CA LEU A 120 11.49 0.12 -3.24
C LEU A 120 12.27 -0.95 -4.00
N ALA A 121 13.59 -1.04 -3.72
CA ALA A 121 14.53 -1.89 -4.47
C ALA A 121 14.40 -1.66 -5.99
N SER A 122 14.49 -0.41 -6.41
CA SER A 122 14.37 0.08 -7.79
C SER A 122 13.01 -0.19 -8.46
N SER A 123 11.98 -0.57 -7.70
CA SER A 123 10.62 -0.77 -8.19
C SER A 123 9.76 0.43 -7.82
N PRO A 124 9.26 1.21 -8.79
CA PRO A 124 8.51 2.42 -8.50
C PRO A 124 7.10 2.12 -7.99
N PHE A 125 6.62 3.00 -7.12
CA PHE A 125 5.23 3.10 -6.72
C PHE A 125 4.85 4.57 -6.52
N ALA A 126 3.57 4.87 -6.62
CA ALA A 126 3.07 6.22 -6.39
C ALA A 126 1.68 6.19 -5.75
N LEU A 127 1.46 7.12 -4.82
CA LEU A 127 0.16 7.39 -4.23
C LEU A 127 -0.39 8.70 -4.80
N HIS A 128 -1.65 8.68 -5.17
CA HIS A 128 -2.38 9.83 -5.69
C HIS A 128 -3.52 10.21 -4.77
N ASP A 129 -3.70 11.50 -4.55
CA ASP A 129 -4.73 12.02 -3.65
C ASP A 129 -6.11 12.00 -4.33
N ALA A 130 -6.93 11.06 -3.92
CA ALA A 130 -8.34 10.93 -4.26
C ALA A 130 -9.23 11.09 -3.01
N THR A 131 -8.70 11.66 -1.94
CA THR A 131 -9.40 11.76 -0.64
C THR A 131 -10.68 12.58 -0.72
N HIS A 132 -10.72 13.60 -1.59
CA HIS A 132 -11.92 14.41 -1.77
C HIS A 132 -13.09 13.60 -2.35
N GLU A 133 -12.84 12.72 -3.34
CA GLU A 133 -13.87 11.93 -4.02
C GLU A 133 -14.12 10.58 -3.34
N LEU A 134 -13.06 9.92 -2.84
CA LEU A 134 -13.12 8.55 -2.39
C LEU A 134 -12.85 8.36 -0.89
N GLY A 135 -12.32 9.40 -0.22
CA GLY A 135 -11.96 9.33 1.20
C GLY A 135 -10.60 8.63 1.48
N HIS A 136 -9.86 8.25 0.44
CA HIS A 136 -8.56 7.57 0.55
C HIS A 136 -7.67 7.89 -0.65
N LEU A 137 -6.39 7.50 -0.57
CA LEU A 137 -5.45 7.58 -1.68
C LEU A 137 -5.63 6.40 -2.65
N ILE A 138 -5.11 6.56 -3.86
CA ILE A 138 -4.93 5.47 -4.84
C ILE A 138 -3.43 5.21 -5.01
N GLU A 139 -3.01 3.99 -4.74
CA GLU A 139 -1.66 3.53 -5.01
C GLU A 139 -1.58 2.80 -6.35
N ILE A 140 -0.51 3.05 -7.09
CA ILE A 140 -0.19 2.33 -8.32
C ILE A 140 1.24 1.84 -8.32
N TYR A 141 1.46 0.61 -8.81
CA TYR A 141 2.78 0.02 -9.00
C TYR A 141 2.77 -1.07 -10.07
N ASN A 142 3.95 -1.39 -10.61
CA ASN A 142 4.08 -2.51 -11.55
C ASN A 142 3.99 -3.86 -10.82
N GLU A 143 3.43 -4.85 -11.52
CA GLU A 143 3.51 -6.25 -11.13
C GLU A 143 4.87 -6.82 -11.56
N ASP A 144 5.91 -6.56 -10.78
CA ASP A 144 7.22 -7.15 -10.98
C ASP A 144 7.37 -8.50 -10.24
N THR A 145 8.42 -9.26 -10.56
CA THR A 145 8.65 -10.59 -9.98
C THR A 145 8.74 -10.56 -8.45
N ARG A 146 9.32 -9.50 -7.87
CA ARG A 146 9.47 -9.38 -6.42
C ARG A 146 8.11 -9.14 -5.75
N ARG A 147 7.29 -8.23 -6.30
CA ARG A 147 5.93 -7.99 -5.80
C ARG A 147 5.05 -9.21 -5.97
N ALA A 148 5.06 -9.84 -7.13
CA ALA A 148 4.32 -11.07 -7.36
C ALA A 148 4.69 -12.15 -6.35
N GLY A 149 5.99 -12.34 -6.07
CA GLY A 149 6.46 -13.28 -5.04
C GLY A 149 6.00 -12.92 -3.62
N LEU A 150 5.95 -11.64 -3.27
CA LEU A 150 5.44 -11.18 -1.96
C LEU A 150 3.93 -11.44 -1.84
N PHE A 151 3.15 -11.10 -2.85
CA PHE A 151 1.71 -11.38 -2.89
C PHE A 151 1.44 -12.89 -2.79
N GLU A 152 2.20 -13.70 -3.51
CA GLU A 152 2.09 -15.15 -3.46
C GLU A 152 2.46 -15.71 -2.08
N LEU A 153 3.54 -15.21 -1.44
CA LEU A 153 3.93 -15.58 -0.09
C LEU A 153 2.81 -15.32 0.91
N VAL A 154 2.26 -14.10 0.93
CA VAL A 154 1.20 -13.70 1.87
C VAL A 154 -0.04 -14.54 1.65
N ARG A 155 -0.48 -14.68 0.40
CA ARG A 155 -1.65 -15.49 0.03
C ARG A 155 -1.48 -16.96 0.42
N ASN A 156 -0.37 -17.60 0.04
CA ASN A 156 -0.14 -19.01 0.32
C ASN A 156 -0.03 -19.29 1.82
N SER A 157 0.54 -18.36 2.58
CA SER A 157 0.65 -18.49 4.04
C SER A 157 -0.70 -18.39 4.76
N SER A 158 -1.71 -17.79 4.15
CA SER A 158 -3.06 -17.70 4.71
C SER A 158 -3.90 -18.96 4.45
N LEU A 159 -3.50 -19.79 3.47
CA LEU A 159 -4.19 -21.02 3.16
C LEU A 159 -4.00 -22.01 4.32
N ASP A 160 -5.11 -22.50 4.88
CA ASP A 160 -5.14 -23.46 6.00
C ASP A 160 -4.37 -22.97 7.25
N TRP A 161 -4.21 -21.64 7.43
CA TRP A 161 -3.57 -21.08 8.61
C TRP A 161 -4.38 -21.40 9.87
N ASP A 162 -3.73 -21.97 10.85
CA ASP A 162 -4.35 -22.49 12.09
C ASP A 162 -4.44 -21.46 13.22
N GLY A 163 -4.05 -20.22 12.98
CA GLY A 163 -4.01 -19.14 13.97
C GLY A 163 -2.68 -19.04 14.73
N SER A 164 -1.76 -19.98 14.54
CA SER A 164 -0.44 -19.93 15.18
C SER A 164 0.54 -19.05 14.41
N ASP A 165 1.61 -18.57 15.09
CA ASP A 165 2.65 -17.75 14.47
C ASP A 165 2.06 -16.61 13.61
N ALA A 166 1.20 -15.82 14.26
CA ALA A 166 0.39 -14.80 13.61
C ALA A 166 1.22 -13.62 13.09
N ILE A 167 2.36 -13.32 13.70
CA ILE A 167 3.27 -12.22 13.36
C ILE A 167 4.60 -12.81 12.89
N ARG A 168 4.99 -12.51 11.67
CA ARG A 168 6.21 -12.98 11.01
C ARG A 168 7.02 -11.80 10.51
N MET A 169 8.31 -11.77 10.83
CA MET A 169 9.21 -10.70 10.34
C MET A 169 9.66 -10.98 8.91
N LEU A 170 9.72 -9.92 8.06
CA LEU A 170 10.27 -9.93 6.70
C LEU A 170 11.72 -9.47 6.68
#